data_1fb7258edf479d2d60865ba706e4beca
#
_entry.id   1fb7258edf479d2d60865ba706e4beca
#
_cell.length_a   1.000
_cell.length_b   1.000
_cell.length_c   1.000
_cell.angle_alpha   90.00
_cell.angle_beta   90.00
_cell.angle_gamma   90.00
#
_symmetry.space_group_name_H-M   'P 1'
#
loop_
_entity.id
_entity.type
_entity.pdbx_description
1 polymer ?
#
loop_
_entity_poly.entity_id
_entity_poly.type
_entity_poly.pdbx_seq_one_letter_code
_entity_poly.pdbx_strand_id
1 'polypeptide(L)'
;MNIRELRAKRTKLGADAAAIMDAATAASRNMTVEEETAFDNLLEERDQLDATIERAVRLREEDRQEGARQEPEPGTGDAEAMGALRAYFLGGRTALTPAQARALNAGNDPEGGYLLPPMEWVNQLIQRVDDAVPLRGLATIRQLRMAESLGVPTLDTDLSDAEWTTEVGTGSQDDSLRFGRRELDPNPLAKRVKVSRKLMRLTTGKAEDIVRDRMAYKFGVTQEKAYMTGDGNKKPLGLFTASSDGISTGRDVNSGSATGFTANGLIDAKYTLKAGYWNAARWLFHRDGLKAIRKLKTTTDEQYVWQPGLASDRPDTILDVPYVISEWAPNTFTDGLYGGMIADFSYYWIAEALGLEIQRLNELYAETDQIGFIGRQELDAMPVLEEAFVRVKCAN
;
A
#
# COMPACT_ATOMS: atom_id res chain seq x y z
N MET A 1 16.30 7.27 -14.03
CA MET A 1 15.08 6.69 -14.61
C MET A 1 14.80 5.39 -13.89
N ASN A 2 13.61 5.19 -13.31
CA ASN A 2 13.32 4.04 -12.45
C ASN A 2 12.97 2.82 -13.32
N ILE A 3 13.40 1.61 -12.93
CA ILE A 3 13.10 0.34 -13.63
C ILE A 3 11.59 0.19 -13.87
N ARG A 4 10.76 0.65 -12.94
CA ARG A 4 9.29 0.63 -13.05
C ARG A 4 8.78 1.50 -14.21
N GLU A 5 9.37 2.69 -14.40
CA GLU A 5 9.03 3.58 -15.52
C GLU A 5 9.44 2.97 -16.86
N LEU A 6 10.60 2.28 -16.90
CA LEU A 6 11.06 1.59 -18.10
C LEU A 6 10.14 0.42 -18.46
N ARG A 7 9.71 -0.37 -17.46
CA ARG A 7 8.75 -1.47 -17.66
C ARG A 7 7.38 -0.96 -18.13
N ALA A 8 6.89 0.15 -17.57
CA ALA A 8 5.64 0.75 -18.00
C ALA A 8 5.71 1.24 -19.46
N LYS A 9 6.84 1.86 -19.87
CA LYS A 9 7.07 2.25 -21.27
C LYS A 9 7.10 1.04 -22.20
N ARG A 10 7.80 -0.03 -21.81
CA ARG A 10 7.85 -1.29 -22.56
C ARG A 10 6.45 -1.88 -22.79
N THR A 11 5.63 -1.94 -21.74
CA THR A 11 4.25 -2.45 -21.82
C THR A 11 3.41 -1.62 -22.77
N LYS A 12 3.58 -0.28 -22.74
CA LYS A 12 2.88 0.61 -23.65
C LYS A 12 3.27 0.38 -25.11
N LEU A 13 4.57 0.31 -25.41
CA LEU A 13 5.06 0.03 -26.76
C LEU A 13 4.56 -1.33 -27.28
N GLY A 14 4.50 -2.35 -26.43
CA GLY A 14 3.92 -3.64 -26.77
C GLY A 14 2.42 -3.57 -27.08
N ALA A 15 1.65 -2.78 -26.34
CA ALA A 15 0.23 -2.56 -26.61
C ALA A 15 0.00 -1.77 -27.91
N ASP A 16 0.82 -0.75 -28.17
CA ASP A 16 0.77 0.04 -29.40
C ASP A 16 1.11 -0.82 -30.65
N ALA A 17 2.10 -1.70 -30.55
CA ALA A 17 2.43 -2.66 -31.60
C ALA A 17 1.31 -3.68 -31.83
N ALA A 18 0.71 -4.24 -30.77
CA ALA A 18 -0.42 -5.14 -30.85
C ALA A 18 -1.63 -4.49 -31.54
N ALA A 19 -1.89 -3.21 -31.23
CA ALA A 19 -3.01 -2.46 -31.84
C ALA A 19 -2.88 -2.31 -33.37
N ILE A 20 -1.65 -2.15 -33.89
CA ILE A 20 -1.40 -2.11 -35.35
C ILE A 20 -1.74 -3.47 -35.98
N MET A 21 -1.30 -4.56 -35.36
CA MET A 21 -1.55 -5.92 -35.85
C MET A 21 -3.05 -6.26 -35.80
N ASP A 22 -3.72 -5.91 -34.70
CA ASP A 22 -5.16 -6.13 -34.52
C ASP A 22 -5.98 -5.34 -35.54
N ALA A 23 -5.59 -4.10 -35.87
CA ALA A 23 -6.25 -3.28 -36.86
C ALA A 23 -6.15 -3.89 -38.26
N ALA A 24 -5.01 -4.42 -38.64
CA ALA A 24 -4.83 -5.13 -39.91
C ALA A 24 -5.65 -6.42 -39.97
N THR A 25 -5.67 -7.18 -38.87
CA THR A 25 -6.44 -8.42 -38.73
C THR A 25 -7.94 -8.15 -38.78
N ALA A 26 -8.44 -7.14 -38.10
CA ALA A 26 -9.84 -6.73 -38.11
C ALA A 26 -10.32 -6.31 -39.52
N ALA A 27 -9.42 -5.69 -40.29
CA ALA A 27 -9.67 -5.32 -41.68
C ALA A 27 -9.53 -6.49 -42.67
N SER A 28 -9.18 -7.71 -42.17
CA SER A 28 -8.94 -8.91 -42.99
C SER A 28 -7.94 -8.66 -44.15
N ARG A 29 -6.91 -7.86 -43.91
CA ARG A 29 -5.86 -7.50 -44.88
C ARG A 29 -4.47 -7.67 -44.28
N ASN A 30 -3.48 -7.79 -45.14
CA ASN A 30 -2.08 -7.70 -44.70
C ASN A 30 -1.74 -6.25 -44.29
N MET A 31 -0.78 -6.08 -43.39
CA MET A 31 -0.25 -4.76 -43.02
C MET A 31 0.27 -4.02 -44.26
N THR A 32 0.10 -2.73 -44.28
CA THR A 32 0.69 -1.87 -45.31
C THR A 32 2.19 -1.67 -44.99
N VAL A 33 2.99 -1.26 -45.97
CA VAL A 33 4.42 -1.01 -45.78
C VAL A 33 4.68 0.07 -44.70
N GLU A 34 3.75 1.02 -44.55
CA GLU A 34 3.84 2.05 -43.50
C GLU A 34 3.53 1.47 -42.11
N GLU A 35 2.53 0.59 -42.01
CA GLU A 35 2.19 -0.12 -40.77
C GLU A 35 3.28 -1.09 -40.35
N GLU A 36 3.90 -1.79 -41.32
CA GLU A 36 5.02 -2.72 -41.10
C GLU A 36 6.27 -1.98 -40.58
N THR A 37 6.61 -0.85 -41.17
CA THR A 37 7.72 -0.01 -40.70
C THR A 37 7.45 0.60 -39.31
N ALA A 38 6.20 0.98 -39.02
CA ALA A 38 5.83 1.48 -37.71
C ALA A 38 5.86 0.37 -36.63
N PHE A 39 5.41 -0.84 -36.98
CA PHE A 39 5.45 -2.00 -36.12
C PHE A 39 6.91 -2.40 -35.80
N ASP A 40 7.79 -2.46 -36.80
CA ASP A 40 9.20 -2.80 -36.62
C ASP A 40 9.93 -1.77 -35.75
N ASN A 41 9.66 -0.48 -35.93
CA ASN A 41 10.23 0.57 -35.07
C ASN A 41 9.79 0.42 -33.60
N LEU A 42 8.51 0.10 -33.35
CA LEU A 42 8.02 -0.11 -31.98
C LEU A 42 8.65 -1.35 -31.33
N LEU A 43 8.92 -2.40 -32.11
CA LEU A 43 9.64 -3.58 -31.63
C LEU A 43 11.11 -3.29 -31.32
N GLU A 44 11.79 -2.51 -32.16
CA GLU A 44 13.18 -2.11 -31.93
C GLU A 44 13.29 -1.24 -30.65
N GLU A 45 12.39 -0.28 -30.45
CA GLU A 45 12.36 0.53 -29.24
C GLU A 45 12.08 -0.31 -27.98
N ARG A 46 11.18 -1.29 -28.09
CA ARG A 46 10.89 -2.23 -27.00
C ARG A 46 12.13 -3.06 -26.64
N ASP A 47 12.82 -3.62 -27.62
CA ASP A 47 14.00 -4.45 -27.41
C ASP A 47 15.18 -3.65 -26.83
N GLN A 48 15.34 -2.38 -27.21
CA GLN A 48 16.30 -1.46 -26.58
C GLN A 48 15.97 -1.19 -25.11
N LEU A 49 14.67 -1.06 -24.78
CA LEU A 49 14.23 -0.89 -23.40
C LEU A 49 14.45 -2.18 -22.58
N ASP A 50 14.20 -3.36 -23.16
CA ASP A 50 14.47 -4.64 -22.49
C ASP A 50 15.97 -4.81 -22.19
N ALA A 51 16.85 -4.49 -23.11
CA ALA A 51 18.30 -4.51 -22.89
C ALA A 51 18.74 -3.49 -21.81
N THR A 52 18.02 -2.37 -21.66
CA THR A 52 18.31 -1.37 -20.64
C THR A 52 17.81 -1.82 -19.27
N ILE A 53 16.64 -2.45 -19.20
CA ILE A 53 16.08 -3.03 -17.97
C ILE A 53 16.98 -4.16 -17.48
N GLU A 54 17.41 -5.07 -18.34
CA GLU A 54 18.32 -6.17 -17.97
C GLU A 54 19.65 -5.65 -17.40
N ARG A 55 20.23 -4.61 -18.03
CA ARG A 55 21.47 -3.99 -17.51
C ARG A 55 21.26 -3.37 -16.15
N ALA A 56 20.15 -2.65 -15.95
CA ALA A 56 19.83 -2.03 -14.67
C ALA A 56 19.55 -3.07 -13.56
N VAL A 57 18.93 -4.19 -13.89
CA VAL A 57 18.71 -5.30 -12.95
C VAL A 57 20.04 -5.96 -12.58
N ARG A 58 20.92 -6.22 -13.57
CA ARG A 58 22.23 -6.85 -13.34
C ARG A 58 23.13 -5.99 -12.45
N LEU A 59 23.20 -4.66 -12.69
CA LEU A 59 23.94 -3.73 -11.83
C LEU A 59 23.43 -3.75 -10.38
N ARG A 60 22.11 -3.81 -10.17
CA ARG A 60 21.55 -3.94 -8.82
C ARG A 60 21.89 -5.26 -8.14
N GLU A 61 21.97 -6.35 -8.88
CA GLU A 61 22.38 -7.65 -8.35
C GLU A 61 23.86 -7.67 -7.98
N GLU A 62 24.71 -7.00 -8.76
CA GLU A 62 26.13 -6.83 -8.49
C GLU A 62 26.36 -5.96 -7.24
N ASP A 63 25.69 -4.80 -7.12
CA ASP A 63 25.74 -3.94 -5.92
C ASP A 63 25.27 -4.69 -4.65
N ARG A 64 24.25 -5.55 -4.78
CA ARG A 64 23.75 -6.37 -3.69
C ARG A 64 24.75 -7.46 -3.27
N GLN A 65 25.47 -8.06 -4.22
CA GLN A 65 26.49 -9.07 -3.93
C GLN A 65 27.75 -8.44 -3.32
N GLU A 66 28.09 -7.21 -3.70
CA GLU A 66 29.18 -6.46 -3.08
C GLU A 66 28.83 -6.03 -1.65
N GLY A 67 27.58 -5.58 -1.40
CA GLY A 67 27.09 -5.28 -0.05
C GLY A 67 27.07 -6.49 0.88
N ALA A 68 26.71 -7.67 0.35
CA ALA A 68 26.68 -8.93 1.12
C ALA A 68 28.09 -9.48 1.45
N ARG A 69 29.14 -9.04 0.75
CA ARG A 69 30.54 -9.43 1.06
C ARG A 69 31.18 -8.62 2.17
N GLN A 70 30.52 -7.56 2.67
CA GLN A 70 31.04 -6.68 3.73
C GLN A 70 30.34 -6.85 5.08
N GLU A 71 29.53 -7.89 5.30
CA GLU A 71 28.94 -8.15 6.63
C GLU A 71 30.00 -8.67 7.62
N PRO A 72 30.19 -7.99 8.78
CA PRO A 72 30.93 -8.55 9.90
C PRO A 72 30.07 -9.59 10.62
N GLU A 73 30.69 -10.65 11.13
CA GLU A 73 30.03 -11.76 11.84
C GLU A 73 29.10 -11.28 12.98
N PRO A 74 27.88 -11.86 13.09
CA PRO A 74 26.94 -11.48 14.15
C PRO A 74 27.35 -12.14 15.48
N GLY A 75 27.64 -11.34 16.49
CA GLY A 75 27.66 -11.90 17.84
C GLY A 75 28.45 -11.19 18.95
N THR A 76 29.33 -10.24 18.71
CA THR A 76 30.13 -9.61 19.77
C THR A 76 29.95 -8.08 19.87
N GLY A 77 29.40 -7.43 18.87
CA GLY A 77 29.31 -5.97 18.80
C GLY A 77 28.31 -5.33 19.78
N ASP A 78 27.20 -6.00 20.07
CA ASP A 78 26.11 -5.41 20.86
C ASP A 78 26.45 -5.28 22.36
N ALA A 79 27.16 -6.23 22.90
CA ALA A 79 27.57 -6.19 24.31
C ALA A 79 28.67 -5.14 24.57
N GLU A 80 29.57 -4.96 23.60
CA GLU A 80 30.66 -3.95 23.69
C GLU A 80 30.09 -2.54 23.44
N ALA A 81 29.13 -2.36 22.51
CA ALA A 81 28.46 -1.09 22.26
C ALA A 81 27.60 -0.64 23.45
N MET A 82 26.90 -1.57 24.12
CA MET A 82 26.16 -1.30 25.35
C MET A 82 27.08 -0.94 26.53
N GLY A 83 28.25 -1.60 26.65
CA GLY A 83 29.27 -1.27 27.62
C GLY A 83 29.88 0.13 27.40
N ALA A 84 30.11 0.49 26.14
CA ALA A 84 30.63 1.79 25.75
C ALA A 84 29.60 2.92 26.00
N LEU A 85 28.33 2.70 25.71
CA LEU A 85 27.25 3.62 26.05
C LEU A 85 27.10 3.85 27.54
N ARG A 86 27.20 2.80 28.34
CA ARG A 86 27.12 2.90 29.81
C ARG A 86 28.30 3.68 30.40
N ALA A 87 29.53 3.48 29.90
CA ALA A 87 30.72 4.23 30.29
C ALA A 87 30.59 5.72 29.89
N TYR A 88 30.03 6.01 28.72
CA TYR A 88 29.79 7.38 28.27
C TYR A 88 28.78 8.13 29.15
N PHE A 89 27.68 7.48 29.55
CA PHE A 89 26.68 8.10 30.43
C PHE A 89 27.16 8.32 31.86
N LEU A 90 28.07 7.51 32.35
CA LEU A 90 28.60 7.61 33.74
C LEU A 90 29.78 8.57 33.89
N GLY A 91 30.60 8.75 32.87
CA GLY A 91 31.83 9.51 32.99
C GLY A 91 32.17 10.43 31.81
N GLY A 92 31.27 10.57 30.85
CA GLY A 92 31.52 11.38 29.68
C GLY A 92 32.60 10.81 28.72
N ARG A 93 33.03 11.63 27.75
CA ARG A 93 34.01 11.22 26.74
C ARG A 93 35.38 10.76 27.28
N THR A 94 35.74 11.21 28.47
CA THR A 94 37.00 10.89 29.14
C THR A 94 37.00 9.51 29.79
N ALA A 95 35.87 8.88 29.99
CA ALA A 95 35.73 7.53 30.56
C ALA A 95 35.73 6.42 29.51
N LEU A 96 35.81 6.74 28.25
CA LEU A 96 35.82 5.77 27.15
C LEU A 96 37.23 5.27 26.87
N THR A 97 37.41 3.95 26.80
CA THR A 97 38.63 3.35 26.25
C THR A 97 38.72 3.58 24.73
N PRO A 98 39.92 3.57 24.11
CA PRO A 98 40.08 3.74 22.68
C PRO A 98 39.33 2.70 21.82
N ALA A 99 39.06 1.49 22.36
CA ALA A 99 38.26 0.46 21.70
C ALA A 99 36.77 0.77 21.78
N GLN A 100 36.28 1.25 22.91
CA GLN A 100 34.90 1.67 23.11
C GLN A 100 34.56 2.94 22.29
N ALA A 101 35.51 3.86 22.15
CA ALA A 101 35.37 5.02 21.29
C ALA A 101 35.28 4.64 19.81
N ARG A 102 35.99 3.57 19.39
CA ARG A 102 35.87 3.02 18.01
C ARG A 102 34.56 2.25 17.79
N ALA A 103 34.06 1.53 18.79
CA ALA A 103 32.80 0.82 18.73
C ALA A 103 31.60 1.80 18.59
N LEU A 104 31.68 2.97 19.22
CA LEU A 104 30.73 4.06 19.07
C LEU A 104 30.85 4.78 17.72
N ASN A 105 32.00 4.72 17.05
CA ASN A 105 32.27 5.29 15.74
C ASN A 105 32.13 4.29 14.58
N ALA A 106 31.85 3.02 14.84
CA ALA A 106 31.74 1.97 13.82
C ALA A 106 30.46 2.05 12.96
N GLY A 107 29.54 2.94 13.28
CA GLY A 107 28.48 3.34 12.37
C GLY A 107 28.90 4.60 11.62
N ASN A 108 29.19 4.48 10.36
CA ASN A 108 29.67 5.49 9.41
C ASN A 108 28.85 6.79 9.42
N ASP A 109 29.02 7.64 10.45
CA ASP A 109 28.55 9.01 10.39
C ASP A 109 29.45 9.93 11.25
N PRO A 110 30.02 10.99 10.68
CA PRO A 110 30.96 11.89 11.38
C PRO A 110 30.31 12.73 12.48
N GLU A 111 29.00 12.66 12.70
CA GLU A 111 28.26 13.54 13.61
C GLU A 111 27.57 12.80 14.80
N GLY A 112 28.06 11.64 15.15
CA GLY A 112 27.85 11.00 16.46
C GLY A 112 26.46 11.03 17.07
N GLY A 113 25.65 9.97 16.89
CA GLY A 113 24.61 9.71 17.85
C GLY A 113 23.25 9.29 17.35
N TYR A 114 23.15 8.14 16.73
CA TYR A 114 21.87 7.43 16.72
C TYR A 114 21.63 6.83 18.10
N LEU A 115 20.99 7.57 18.98
CA LEU A 115 20.24 7.00 20.08
C LEU A 115 18.98 6.38 19.47
N LEU A 116 19.04 5.09 19.16
CA LEU A 116 17.84 4.33 18.83
C LEU A 116 16.86 4.48 19.99
N PRO A 117 15.64 4.94 19.75
CA PRO A 117 14.62 4.98 20.79
C PRO A 117 14.40 3.56 21.32
N PRO A 118 14.17 3.35 22.63
CA PRO A 118 13.88 2.04 23.20
C PRO A 118 12.79 1.33 22.39
N MET A 119 12.92 0.01 22.15
CA MET A 119 11.94 -0.77 21.39
C MET A 119 10.49 -0.60 21.89
N GLU A 120 10.30 -0.44 23.19
CA GLU A 120 8.99 -0.15 23.79
C GLU A 120 8.37 1.14 23.28
N TRP A 121 9.18 2.14 22.99
CA TRP A 121 8.75 3.42 22.49
C TRP A 121 8.24 3.35 21.05
N VAL A 122 8.91 2.57 20.21
CA VAL A 122 8.49 2.30 18.82
C VAL A 122 7.18 1.52 18.81
N ASN A 123 7.03 0.49 19.66
CA ASN A 123 5.82 -0.31 19.74
C ASN A 123 4.59 0.50 20.17
N GLN A 124 4.72 1.38 21.15
CA GLN A 124 3.62 2.27 21.56
C GLN A 124 3.17 3.20 20.44
N LEU A 125 4.11 3.70 19.66
CA LEU A 125 3.81 4.60 18.56
C LEU A 125 3.10 3.89 17.40
N ILE A 126 3.53 2.68 17.04
CA ILE A 126 2.89 1.83 16.03
C ILE A 126 1.44 1.51 16.43
N GLN A 127 1.18 1.17 17.70
CA GLN A 127 -0.16 0.92 18.21
C GLN A 127 -1.10 2.11 18.00
N ARG A 128 -0.64 3.33 18.28
CA ARG A 128 -1.43 4.54 18.06
C ARG A 128 -1.70 4.84 16.59
N VAL A 129 -0.77 4.51 15.71
CA VAL A 129 -0.98 4.63 14.25
C VAL A 129 -2.02 3.62 13.79
N ASP A 130 -1.98 2.39 14.28
CA ASP A 130 -2.95 1.34 13.92
C ASP A 130 -4.38 1.72 14.35
N ASP A 131 -4.57 2.28 15.53
CA ASP A 131 -5.85 2.79 16.01
C ASP A 131 -6.39 3.96 15.17
N ALA A 132 -5.51 4.79 14.62
CA ALA A 132 -5.88 5.94 13.80
C ALA A 132 -6.20 5.58 12.34
N VAL A 133 -5.89 4.36 11.89
CA VAL A 133 -6.01 3.90 10.51
C VAL A 133 -6.86 2.63 10.46
N PRO A 134 -8.19 2.75 10.30
CA PRO A 134 -9.10 1.59 10.34
C PRO A 134 -8.73 0.53 9.28
N LEU A 135 -8.30 0.92 8.09
CA LEU A 135 -7.92 -0.02 7.04
C LEU A 135 -6.67 -0.84 7.42
N ARG A 136 -5.70 -0.22 8.10
CA ARG A 136 -4.49 -0.93 8.56
C ARG A 136 -4.83 -2.09 9.51
N GLY A 137 -5.86 -1.94 10.34
CA GLY A 137 -6.34 -3.01 11.24
C GLY A 137 -7.05 -4.16 10.53
N LEU A 138 -7.49 -3.97 9.29
CA LEU A 138 -8.17 -4.98 8.47
C LEU A 138 -7.25 -5.62 7.43
N ALA A 139 -6.22 -4.89 7.01
CA ALA A 139 -5.26 -5.30 6.00
C ALA A 139 -4.21 -6.27 6.55
N THR A 140 -3.56 -7.01 5.67
CA THR A 140 -2.44 -7.89 6.02
C THR A 140 -1.13 -7.13 5.96
N ILE A 141 -0.46 -6.98 7.12
CA ILE A 141 0.83 -6.30 7.22
C ILE A 141 1.96 -7.31 7.06
N ARG A 142 2.90 -7.03 6.16
CA ARG A 142 4.12 -7.81 5.92
C ARG A 142 5.34 -6.95 6.19
N GLN A 143 6.13 -7.32 7.19
CA GLN A 143 7.38 -6.62 7.50
C GLN A 143 8.52 -7.18 6.65
N LEU A 144 9.23 -6.28 5.97
CA LEU A 144 10.41 -6.60 5.16
C LEU A 144 11.66 -6.31 5.99
N ARG A 145 12.41 -7.35 6.37
CA ARG A 145 13.61 -7.17 7.21
C ARG A 145 14.89 -6.94 6.41
N MET A 146 14.99 -7.49 5.20
CA MET A 146 16.19 -7.45 4.36
C MET A 146 15.91 -7.40 2.86
N ALA A 147 14.65 -7.20 2.44
CA ALA A 147 14.29 -7.17 1.03
C ALA A 147 13.87 -5.76 0.62
N GLU A 148 14.30 -5.31 -0.53
CA GLU A 148 13.95 -4.01 -1.11
C GLU A 148 12.49 -3.99 -1.60
N SER A 149 11.95 -5.15 -2.02
CA SER A 149 10.57 -5.29 -2.47
C SER A 149 9.95 -6.62 -2.06
N LEU A 150 8.63 -6.67 -2.00
CA LEU A 150 7.83 -7.87 -1.77
C LEU A 150 7.17 -8.31 -3.07
N GLY A 151 7.62 -9.44 -3.64
CA GLY A 151 6.96 -10.04 -4.78
C GLY A 151 5.87 -11.03 -4.32
N VAL A 152 4.63 -10.79 -4.73
CA VAL A 152 3.49 -11.67 -4.46
C VAL A 152 3.15 -12.44 -5.74
N PRO A 153 3.32 -13.77 -5.77
CA PRO A 153 2.86 -14.54 -6.93
C PRO A 153 1.33 -14.52 -6.99
N THR A 154 0.79 -14.26 -8.15
CA THR A 154 -0.65 -14.31 -8.42
C THR A 154 -0.94 -15.38 -9.46
N LEU A 155 -2.11 -15.99 -9.38
CA LEU A 155 -2.63 -16.87 -10.42
C LEU A 155 -3.47 -16.00 -11.36
N ASP A 156 -2.94 -15.73 -12.55
CA ASP A 156 -3.60 -14.84 -13.52
C ASP A 156 -4.66 -15.60 -14.33
N THR A 157 -4.38 -16.86 -14.65
CA THR A 157 -5.31 -17.75 -15.35
C THR A 157 -5.25 -19.11 -14.70
N ASP A 158 -6.40 -19.64 -14.31
CA ASP A 158 -6.55 -20.97 -13.75
C ASP A 158 -6.78 -22.00 -14.87
N LEU A 159 -6.62 -23.26 -14.53
CA LEU A 159 -6.97 -24.38 -15.41
C LEU A 159 -8.48 -24.38 -15.66
N SER A 160 -8.87 -24.86 -16.84
CA SER A 160 -10.27 -25.19 -17.11
C SER A 160 -10.74 -26.35 -16.24
N ASP A 161 -12.04 -26.42 -16.04
CA ASP A 161 -12.66 -27.50 -15.26
C ASP A 161 -12.29 -28.88 -15.82
N ALA A 162 -12.13 -29.84 -14.91
CA ALA A 162 -11.88 -31.23 -15.30
C ALA A 162 -13.09 -31.83 -16.01
N GLU A 163 -12.87 -32.58 -17.08
CA GLU A 163 -13.91 -33.22 -17.86
C GLU A 163 -14.19 -34.66 -17.39
N TRP A 164 -15.45 -35.05 -17.46
CA TRP A 164 -15.83 -36.42 -17.26
C TRP A 164 -15.47 -37.24 -18.50
N THR A 165 -14.53 -38.19 -18.38
CA THR A 165 -14.05 -39.03 -19.48
C THR A 165 -14.60 -40.46 -19.39
N THR A 166 -14.54 -41.20 -20.50
CA THR A 166 -14.81 -42.64 -20.50
C THR A 166 -13.64 -43.42 -19.91
N GLU A 167 -13.85 -44.68 -19.52
CA GLU A 167 -12.88 -45.55 -18.84
C GLU A 167 -11.52 -45.63 -19.56
N VAL A 168 -11.47 -45.40 -20.86
CA VAL A 168 -10.24 -45.44 -21.72
C VAL A 168 -9.88 -44.07 -22.28
N GLY A 169 -10.64 -43.01 -21.95
CA GLY A 169 -10.41 -41.67 -22.46
C GLY A 169 -9.34 -40.91 -21.64
N THR A 170 -8.43 -40.25 -22.32
CA THR A 170 -7.53 -39.25 -21.72
C THR A 170 -8.27 -37.94 -21.65
N GLY A 171 -8.24 -37.22 -20.47
CA GLY A 171 -8.78 -35.87 -20.38
C GLY A 171 -8.16 -34.90 -21.37
N SER A 172 -8.80 -33.76 -21.60
CA SER A 172 -8.25 -32.69 -22.43
C SER A 172 -6.98 -32.11 -21.81
N GLN A 173 -6.01 -31.76 -22.64
CA GLN A 173 -4.81 -31.04 -22.21
C GLN A 173 -5.15 -29.56 -22.10
N ASP A 174 -4.79 -28.94 -20.97
CA ASP A 174 -4.96 -27.52 -20.74
C ASP A 174 -3.59 -26.86 -20.47
N ASP A 175 -3.26 -25.88 -21.30
CA ASP A 175 -2.02 -25.10 -21.22
C ASP A 175 -2.32 -23.64 -20.77
N SER A 176 -3.50 -23.40 -20.20
CA SER A 176 -3.96 -22.04 -19.86
C SER A 176 -3.38 -21.50 -18.54
N LEU A 177 -2.83 -22.35 -17.68
CA LEU A 177 -2.30 -21.96 -16.37
C LEU A 177 -1.21 -20.90 -16.51
N ARG A 178 -1.46 -19.71 -15.95
CA ARG A 178 -0.50 -18.61 -15.95
C ARG A 178 -0.37 -18.00 -14.57
N PHE A 179 0.88 -17.80 -14.18
CA PHE A 179 1.24 -17.10 -12.95
C PHE A 179 1.70 -15.69 -13.26
N GLY A 180 1.18 -14.74 -12.54
CA GLY A 180 1.64 -13.37 -12.52
C GLY A 180 2.46 -13.06 -11.27
N ARG A 181 2.97 -11.85 -11.20
CA ARG A 181 3.67 -11.33 -10.02
C ARG A 181 3.25 -9.90 -9.77
N ARG A 182 2.77 -9.64 -8.56
CA ARG A 182 2.58 -8.28 -8.05
C ARG A 182 3.77 -7.91 -7.17
N GLU A 183 4.26 -6.69 -7.28
CA GLU A 183 5.45 -6.22 -6.57
C GLU A 183 5.10 -4.99 -5.74
N LEU A 184 5.38 -5.06 -4.44
CA LEU A 184 5.25 -3.96 -3.51
C LEU A 184 6.64 -3.40 -3.23
N ASP A 185 6.85 -2.12 -3.56
CA ASP A 185 8.10 -1.38 -3.37
C ASP A 185 7.91 -0.33 -2.28
N PRO A 186 8.37 -0.55 -1.02
CA PRO A 186 8.25 0.43 0.03
C PRO A 186 8.86 1.78 -0.34
N ASN A 187 8.07 2.83 -0.18
CA ASN A 187 8.48 4.19 -0.47
C ASN A 187 8.61 5.00 0.82
N PRO A 188 9.60 5.90 0.91
CA PRO A 188 9.84 6.69 2.11
C PRO A 188 8.75 7.76 2.30
N LEU A 189 8.17 7.78 3.49
CA LEU A 189 7.28 8.81 3.99
C LEU A 189 8.00 9.56 5.11
N ALA A 190 8.22 10.87 4.96
CA ALA A 190 8.92 11.66 5.95
C ALA A 190 8.21 12.98 6.26
N LYS A 191 8.27 13.40 7.51
CA LYS A 191 7.78 14.71 7.96
C LYS A 191 8.69 15.29 9.02
N ARG A 192 8.97 16.59 8.91
CA ARG A 192 9.78 17.33 9.87
C ARG A 192 8.96 18.45 10.52
N VAL A 193 9.09 18.58 11.84
CA VAL A 193 8.40 19.59 12.66
C VAL A 193 9.42 20.31 13.52
N LYS A 194 9.27 21.62 13.70
CA LYS A 194 10.10 22.44 14.59
C LYS A 194 9.28 22.91 15.78
N VAL A 195 9.90 22.91 16.94
CA VAL A 195 9.28 23.37 18.21
C VAL A 195 10.27 24.27 18.94
N SER A 196 9.80 25.40 19.48
CA SER A 196 10.64 26.31 20.27
C SER A 196 11.09 25.65 21.58
N ARG A 197 12.37 25.80 21.95
CA ARG A 197 12.91 25.34 23.25
C ARG A 197 12.19 26.00 24.43
N LYS A 198 11.75 27.25 24.26
CA LYS A 198 10.96 27.94 25.28
C LYS A 198 9.65 27.19 25.59
N LEU A 199 8.93 26.74 24.55
CA LEU A 199 7.70 25.95 24.72
C LEU A 199 8.00 24.62 25.41
N MET A 200 9.07 23.93 25.03
CA MET A 200 9.49 22.68 25.64
C MET A 200 9.81 22.81 27.13
N ARG A 201 10.44 23.93 27.54
CA ARG A 201 10.74 24.21 28.94
C ARG A 201 9.48 24.54 29.75
N LEU A 202 8.55 25.29 29.17
CA LEU A 202 7.32 25.69 29.86
C LEU A 202 6.35 24.54 30.09
N THR A 203 6.37 23.52 29.24
CA THR A 203 5.39 22.41 29.29
C THR A 203 5.90 21.17 30.04
N THR A 204 7.05 21.25 30.69
CA THR A 204 7.59 20.16 31.55
C THR A 204 7.62 18.78 30.85
N GLY A 205 8.07 18.73 29.59
CA GLY A 205 8.18 17.47 28.81
C GLY A 205 6.90 17.07 28.02
N LYS A 206 5.73 17.52 28.43
CA LYS A 206 4.47 17.16 27.75
C LYS A 206 4.36 17.64 26.30
N ALA A 207 5.10 18.68 25.91
CA ALA A 207 5.10 19.15 24.52
C ALA A 207 5.73 18.13 23.57
N GLU A 208 6.71 17.37 24.00
CA GLU A 208 7.34 16.32 23.21
C GLU A 208 6.35 15.19 22.92
N ASP A 209 5.60 14.75 23.93
CA ASP A 209 4.58 13.72 23.77
C ASP A 209 3.46 14.18 22.84
N ILE A 210 3.00 15.44 22.99
CA ILE A 210 1.98 16.03 22.10
C ILE A 210 2.48 16.06 20.65
N VAL A 211 3.73 16.48 20.41
CA VAL A 211 4.30 16.52 19.07
C VAL A 211 4.39 15.12 18.48
N ARG A 212 4.84 14.15 19.27
CA ARG A 212 4.94 12.75 18.90
C ARG A 212 3.57 12.18 18.52
N ASP A 213 2.57 12.37 19.35
CA ASP A 213 1.20 11.91 19.12
C ASP A 213 0.59 12.55 17.86
N ARG A 214 0.83 13.85 17.67
CA ARG A 214 0.36 14.55 16.48
C ARG A 214 1.06 14.12 15.21
N MET A 215 2.35 13.82 15.29
CA MET A 215 3.08 13.26 14.15
C MET A 215 2.54 11.86 13.81
N ALA A 216 2.42 10.97 14.78
CA ALA A 216 1.86 9.63 14.59
C ALA A 216 0.47 9.68 13.95
N TYR A 217 -0.43 10.51 14.47
CA TYR A 217 -1.75 10.74 13.89
C TYR A 217 -1.68 11.21 12.42
N LYS A 218 -0.80 12.17 12.11
CA LYS A 218 -0.66 12.69 10.73
C LYS A 218 -0.05 11.69 9.77
N PHE A 219 0.86 10.84 10.21
CA PHE A 219 1.36 9.71 9.44
C PHE A 219 0.22 8.72 9.15
N GLY A 220 -0.58 8.34 10.14
CA GLY A 220 -1.76 7.49 9.97
C GLY A 220 -2.76 8.06 8.97
N VAL A 221 -3.10 9.35 9.09
CA VAL A 221 -4.00 10.03 8.13
C VAL A 221 -3.43 10.03 6.71
N THR A 222 -2.12 10.24 6.55
CA THR A 222 -1.49 10.24 5.22
C THR A 222 -1.52 8.85 4.59
N GLN A 223 -1.28 7.81 5.39
CA GLN A 223 -1.39 6.41 4.95
C GLN A 223 -2.81 6.07 4.53
N GLU A 224 -3.81 6.38 5.37
CA GLU A 224 -5.21 6.11 5.06
C GLU A 224 -5.65 6.77 3.75
N LYS A 225 -5.26 8.04 3.53
CA LYS A 225 -5.51 8.74 2.26
C LYS A 225 -4.90 8.00 1.07
N ALA A 226 -3.66 7.54 1.21
CA ALA A 226 -2.99 6.80 0.16
C ALA A 226 -3.64 5.43 -0.08
N TYR A 227 -4.08 4.74 0.97
CA TYR A 227 -4.79 3.46 0.86
C TYR A 227 -6.17 3.62 0.20
N MET A 228 -6.83 4.77 0.35
CA MET A 228 -8.10 5.02 -0.32
C MET A 228 -7.94 5.41 -1.78
N THR A 229 -7.11 6.42 -2.08
CA THR A 229 -7.07 7.08 -3.39
C THR A 229 -5.68 7.24 -3.99
N GLY A 230 -4.68 6.52 -3.48
CA GLY A 230 -3.32 6.56 -4.03
C GLY A 230 -3.25 5.99 -5.44
N ASP A 231 -2.37 6.54 -6.27
CA ASP A 231 -2.18 6.13 -7.67
C ASP A 231 -1.11 5.04 -7.87
N GLY A 232 -0.46 4.58 -6.79
CA GLY A 232 0.62 3.59 -6.86
C GLY A 232 1.96 4.12 -7.37
N ASN A 233 2.09 5.44 -7.61
CA ASN A 233 3.36 6.03 -8.02
C ASN A 233 4.07 6.65 -6.83
N LYS A 234 5.12 5.98 -6.33
CA LYS A 234 5.86 6.34 -5.10
C LYS A 234 4.99 6.52 -3.85
N LYS A 235 3.84 5.89 -3.84
CA LYS A 235 2.88 5.82 -2.73
C LYS A 235 1.99 4.60 -2.93
N PRO A 236 1.32 4.10 -1.89
CA PRO A 236 0.41 2.97 -1.98
C PRO A 236 -0.63 3.08 -3.09
N LEU A 237 -0.99 1.94 -3.70
CA LEU A 237 -2.11 1.86 -4.63
C LEU A 237 -3.42 1.79 -3.87
N GLY A 238 -4.26 2.79 -4.09
CA GLY A 238 -5.52 2.96 -3.38
C GLY A 238 -6.63 2.01 -3.84
N LEU A 239 -7.53 1.71 -2.93
CA LEU A 239 -8.69 0.85 -3.16
C LEU A 239 -9.67 1.42 -4.19
N PHE A 240 -9.82 2.74 -4.24
CA PHE A 240 -10.71 3.45 -5.17
C PHE A 240 -10.01 3.92 -6.45
N THR A 241 -8.79 3.47 -6.69
CA THR A 241 -8.05 3.74 -7.93
C THR A 241 -8.15 2.53 -8.85
N ALA A 242 -8.69 2.73 -10.05
CA ALA A 242 -8.74 1.67 -11.05
C ALA A 242 -7.33 1.40 -11.60
N SER A 243 -6.89 0.16 -11.56
CA SER A 243 -5.56 -0.24 -12.05
C SER A 243 -5.56 -1.71 -12.44
N SER A 244 -4.80 -2.04 -13.47
CA SER A 244 -4.50 -3.43 -13.86
C SER A 244 -3.68 -4.16 -12.80
N ASP A 245 -2.85 -3.41 -12.05
CA ASP A 245 -2.01 -3.98 -10.99
C ASP A 245 -2.75 -4.12 -9.65
N GLY A 246 -3.94 -3.55 -9.54
CA GLY A 246 -4.78 -3.56 -8.36
C GLY A 246 -6.17 -4.11 -8.64
N ILE A 247 -7.17 -3.25 -8.51
CA ILE A 247 -8.57 -3.56 -8.80
C ILE A 247 -8.92 -2.98 -10.16
N SER A 248 -9.26 -3.85 -11.12
CA SER A 248 -9.69 -3.44 -12.46
C SER A 248 -11.09 -2.82 -12.46
N THR A 249 -11.46 -2.14 -13.55
CA THR A 249 -12.82 -1.62 -13.74
C THR A 249 -13.87 -2.72 -13.92
N GLY A 250 -13.45 -3.96 -14.22
CA GLY A 250 -14.33 -5.12 -14.28
C GLY A 250 -14.96 -5.51 -12.93
N ARG A 251 -14.43 -4.95 -11.84
CA ARG A 251 -14.95 -5.15 -10.47
C ARG A 251 -15.84 -3.99 -9.99
N ASP A 252 -16.19 -3.06 -10.88
CA ASP A 252 -17.08 -1.95 -10.58
C ASP A 252 -18.54 -2.36 -10.79
N VAL A 253 -19.39 -2.05 -9.81
CA VAL A 253 -20.84 -2.28 -9.86
C VAL A 253 -21.55 -0.94 -9.77
N ASN A 254 -22.55 -0.73 -10.63
CA ASN A 254 -23.35 0.49 -10.63
C ASN A 254 -24.20 0.57 -9.36
N SER A 255 -24.24 1.74 -8.74
CA SER A 255 -25.08 2.00 -7.57
C SER A 255 -26.59 2.06 -7.89
N GLY A 256 -26.94 2.10 -9.19
CA GLY A 256 -28.31 2.31 -9.67
C GLY A 256 -28.79 3.75 -9.52
N SER A 257 -27.87 4.69 -9.28
CA SER A 257 -28.13 6.14 -9.23
C SER A 257 -26.87 6.92 -9.55
N ALA A 258 -26.98 7.91 -10.42
CA ALA A 258 -25.87 8.78 -10.77
C ALA A 258 -25.40 9.69 -9.61
N THR A 259 -26.23 9.89 -8.59
CA THR A 259 -25.95 10.83 -7.48
C THR A 259 -26.04 10.21 -6.09
N GLY A 260 -26.05 8.87 -5.99
CA GLY A 260 -26.21 8.21 -4.69
C GLY A 260 -26.22 6.70 -4.79
N PHE A 261 -26.99 6.07 -3.92
CA PHE A 261 -27.12 4.62 -3.82
C PHE A 261 -28.58 4.21 -3.99
N THR A 262 -28.79 2.99 -4.46
CA THR A 262 -30.08 2.30 -4.42
C THR A 262 -29.94 1.00 -3.65
N ALA A 263 -31.05 0.45 -3.13
CA ALA A 263 -31.04 -0.83 -2.48
C ALA A 263 -30.60 -1.95 -3.43
N ASN A 264 -31.04 -1.88 -4.69
CA ASN A 264 -30.66 -2.86 -5.71
C ASN A 264 -29.16 -2.83 -6.01
N GLY A 265 -28.56 -1.63 -6.19
CA GLY A 265 -27.11 -1.50 -6.42
C GLY A 265 -26.26 -2.05 -5.26
N LEU A 266 -26.72 -1.93 -4.02
CA LEU A 266 -26.03 -2.54 -2.87
C LEU A 266 -26.18 -4.06 -2.87
N ILE A 267 -27.34 -4.58 -3.25
CA ILE A 267 -27.59 -6.03 -3.41
C ILE A 267 -26.68 -6.57 -4.51
N ASP A 268 -26.65 -5.91 -5.68
CA ASP A 268 -25.82 -6.30 -6.81
C ASP A 268 -24.33 -6.33 -6.42
N ALA A 269 -23.86 -5.32 -5.70
CA ALA A 269 -22.48 -5.29 -5.20
C ALA A 269 -22.16 -6.46 -4.27
N LYS A 270 -23.07 -6.79 -3.34
CA LYS A 270 -22.87 -7.95 -2.43
C LYS A 270 -22.77 -9.26 -3.21
N TYR A 271 -23.69 -9.49 -4.16
CA TYR A 271 -23.74 -10.75 -4.89
C TYR A 271 -22.71 -10.85 -6.03
N THR A 272 -22.11 -9.75 -6.46
CA THR A 272 -20.95 -9.75 -7.36
C THR A 272 -19.69 -10.25 -6.65
N LEU A 273 -19.60 -10.08 -5.32
CA LEU A 273 -18.53 -10.66 -4.53
C LEU A 273 -18.75 -12.18 -4.40
N LYS A 274 -17.73 -12.99 -4.74
CA LYS A 274 -17.82 -14.45 -4.62
C LYS A 274 -18.12 -14.88 -3.17
N ALA A 275 -18.98 -15.88 -3.00
CA ALA A 275 -19.44 -16.35 -1.70
C ALA A 275 -18.31 -16.76 -0.73
N GLY A 276 -17.15 -17.21 -1.26
CA GLY A 276 -16.01 -17.57 -0.44
C GLY A 276 -15.44 -16.44 0.41
N TYR A 277 -15.65 -15.17 0.00
CA TYR A 277 -15.17 -13.99 0.72
C TYR A 277 -16.19 -13.41 1.72
N TRP A 278 -17.45 -13.83 1.69
CA TRP A 278 -18.52 -13.21 2.48
C TRP A 278 -18.28 -13.22 3.99
N ASN A 279 -17.65 -14.27 4.52
CA ASN A 279 -17.41 -14.40 5.96
C ASN A 279 -16.47 -13.34 6.53
N ALA A 280 -15.50 -12.88 5.73
CA ALA A 280 -14.53 -11.85 6.12
C ALA A 280 -14.84 -10.49 5.48
N ALA A 281 -15.83 -10.42 4.58
CA ALA A 281 -16.19 -9.21 3.87
C ALA A 281 -16.68 -8.12 4.81
N ARG A 282 -16.33 -6.88 4.47
CA ARG A 282 -16.81 -5.67 5.14
C ARG A 282 -17.14 -4.61 4.11
N TRP A 283 -18.15 -3.80 4.40
CA TRP A 283 -18.41 -2.58 3.66
C TRP A 283 -17.46 -1.47 4.11
N LEU A 284 -17.02 -0.65 3.16
CA LEU A 284 -16.23 0.54 3.42
C LEU A 284 -16.92 1.75 2.76
N PHE A 285 -17.32 2.70 3.59
CA PHE A 285 -17.96 3.94 3.15
C PHE A 285 -17.40 5.15 3.91
N HIS A 286 -17.52 6.31 3.28
CA HIS A 286 -17.49 7.57 4.02
C HIS A 286 -18.78 7.72 4.84
N ARG A 287 -18.76 8.49 5.94
CA ARG A 287 -19.96 8.75 6.77
C ARG A 287 -21.13 9.34 5.96
N ASP A 288 -20.85 10.18 4.94
CA ASP A 288 -21.91 10.72 4.08
C ASP A 288 -22.53 9.66 3.19
N GLY A 289 -21.76 8.66 2.72
CA GLY A 289 -22.28 7.50 2.01
C GLY A 289 -23.20 6.66 2.89
N LEU A 290 -22.77 6.39 4.12
CA LEU A 290 -23.60 5.68 5.09
C LEU A 290 -24.91 6.45 5.41
N LYS A 291 -24.82 7.79 5.54
CA LYS A 291 -25.98 8.66 5.72
C LYS A 291 -26.94 8.57 4.51
N ALA A 292 -26.40 8.54 3.30
CA ALA A 292 -27.20 8.38 2.07
C ALA A 292 -27.93 7.03 2.05
N ILE A 293 -27.22 5.95 2.40
CA ILE A 293 -27.80 4.59 2.47
C ILE A 293 -28.89 4.52 3.55
N ARG A 294 -28.67 5.10 4.73
CA ARG A 294 -29.67 5.14 5.82
C ARG A 294 -30.93 5.93 5.44
N LYS A 295 -30.83 6.87 4.51
CA LYS A 295 -31.96 7.67 4.00
C LYS A 295 -32.73 7.02 2.86
N LEU A 296 -32.32 5.83 2.40
CA LEU A 296 -33.08 5.11 1.40
C LEU A 296 -34.47 4.77 1.90
N LYS A 297 -35.47 5.17 1.13
CA LYS A 297 -36.89 4.93 1.42
C LYS A 297 -37.50 4.02 0.36
N THR A 298 -38.50 3.28 0.77
CA THR A 298 -39.37 2.52 -0.14
C THR A 298 -40.22 3.50 -0.97
N THR A 299 -40.35 3.25 -2.27
CA THR A 299 -41.05 4.15 -3.21
C THR A 299 -42.54 4.25 -2.90
N THR A 300 -43.14 3.20 -2.30
CA THR A 300 -44.58 3.11 -2.09
C THR A 300 -45.03 3.67 -0.73
N ASP A 301 -44.29 3.42 0.33
CA ASP A 301 -44.73 3.72 1.71
C ASP A 301 -43.85 4.77 2.41
N GLU A 302 -42.89 5.36 1.72
CA GLU A 302 -41.87 6.28 2.28
C GLU A 302 -41.14 5.77 3.53
N GLN A 303 -41.19 4.46 3.80
CA GLN A 303 -40.49 3.86 4.93
C GLN A 303 -39.01 3.69 4.64
N TYR A 304 -38.18 3.88 5.67
CA TYR A 304 -36.75 3.65 5.54
C TYR A 304 -36.47 2.17 5.31
N VAL A 305 -35.73 1.85 4.25
CA VAL A 305 -35.36 0.48 3.87
C VAL A 305 -34.47 -0.17 4.93
N TRP A 306 -33.61 0.62 5.55
CA TRP A 306 -32.72 0.15 6.59
C TRP A 306 -33.07 0.77 7.95
N GLN A 307 -33.64 -0.05 8.81
CA GLN A 307 -33.92 0.32 10.20
C GLN A 307 -32.91 -0.40 11.10
N PRO A 308 -31.98 0.32 11.76
CA PRO A 308 -31.17 -0.31 12.80
C PRO A 308 -32.07 -0.75 13.93
N GLY A 309 -31.93 -2.00 14.35
CA GLY A 309 -32.71 -2.54 15.49
C GLY A 309 -32.39 -1.75 16.75
N LEU A 310 -33.35 -1.01 17.28
CA LEU A 310 -33.26 -0.28 18.54
C LEU A 310 -33.01 -1.19 19.77
N ALA A 311 -33.07 -2.50 19.60
CA ALA A 311 -33.07 -3.48 20.67
C ALA A 311 -32.07 -4.63 20.47
N SER A 312 -31.03 -4.51 19.64
CA SER A 312 -30.17 -5.66 19.42
C SER A 312 -28.71 -5.39 19.78
N ASP A 313 -28.13 -6.26 20.59
CA ASP A 313 -26.70 -6.43 20.84
C ASP A 313 -25.88 -6.82 19.58
N ARG A 314 -26.45 -6.68 18.38
CA ARG A 314 -25.77 -6.99 17.13
C ARG A 314 -25.12 -5.73 16.56
N PRO A 315 -23.85 -5.82 16.10
CA PRO A 315 -23.23 -4.73 15.41
C PRO A 315 -24.07 -4.33 14.18
N ASP A 316 -24.13 -3.03 13.89
CA ASP A 316 -24.82 -2.50 12.73
C ASP A 316 -24.28 -3.15 11.45
N THR A 317 -25.14 -3.75 10.62
CA THR A 317 -24.79 -4.41 9.38
C THR A 317 -25.59 -3.85 8.21
N ILE A 318 -25.03 -3.90 7.01
CA ILE A 318 -25.74 -3.62 5.75
C ILE A 318 -25.81 -4.94 5.00
N LEU A 319 -27.01 -5.42 4.72
CA LEU A 319 -27.23 -6.73 4.09
C LEU A 319 -26.44 -7.87 4.79
N ASP A 320 -26.50 -7.93 6.12
CA ASP A 320 -25.81 -8.90 6.98
C ASP A 320 -24.27 -8.82 6.99
N VAL A 321 -23.70 -7.81 6.32
CA VAL A 321 -22.24 -7.59 6.27
C VAL A 321 -21.91 -6.37 7.14
N PRO A 322 -20.91 -6.48 8.05
CA PRO A 322 -20.47 -5.37 8.87
C PRO A 322 -19.85 -4.26 8.02
N TYR A 323 -19.90 -3.04 8.50
CA TYR A 323 -19.31 -1.90 7.78
C TYR A 323 -18.22 -1.19 8.59
N VAL A 324 -17.33 -0.55 7.88
CA VAL A 324 -16.26 0.30 8.40
C VAL A 324 -16.42 1.70 7.81
N ILE A 325 -16.23 2.71 8.63
CA ILE A 325 -16.30 4.10 8.21
C ILE A 325 -14.88 4.64 8.12
N SER A 326 -14.50 5.18 6.96
CA SER A 326 -13.28 5.96 6.80
C SER A 326 -13.65 7.38 6.32
N GLU A 327 -13.15 8.38 7.04
CA GLU A 327 -13.32 9.80 6.67
C GLU A 327 -12.55 10.17 5.38
N TRP A 328 -11.70 9.28 4.90
CA TRP A 328 -10.88 9.47 3.69
C TRP A 328 -11.39 8.68 2.48
N ALA A 329 -12.44 7.88 2.65
CA ALA A 329 -13.13 7.27 1.54
C ALA A 329 -13.80 8.35 0.66
N PRO A 330 -14.06 8.10 -0.63
CA PRO A 330 -14.75 9.03 -1.50
C PRO A 330 -16.12 9.46 -0.93
N ASN A 331 -16.38 10.76 -0.93
CA ASN A 331 -17.63 11.34 -0.40
C ASN A 331 -18.39 12.18 -1.44
N THR A 332 -17.93 12.17 -2.70
CA THR A 332 -18.56 12.88 -3.78
C THR A 332 -19.37 11.88 -4.62
N PHE A 333 -20.70 12.00 -4.55
CA PHE A 333 -21.61 11.10 -5.25
C PHE A 333 -22.06 11.78 -6.56
N THR A 334 -21.24 11.58 -7.58
CA THR A 334 -21.47 12.10 -8.95
C THR A 334 -21.28 10.96 -9.92
N ASP A 335 -21.95 11.01 -11.04
CA ASP A 335 -21.83 9.99 -12.09
C ASP A 335 -20.37 9.69 -12.45
N GLY A 336 -20.04 8.42 -12.49
CA GLY A 336 -18.70 7.94 -12.77
C GLY A 336 -17.75 7.85 -11.58
N LEU A 337 -18.08 8.41 -10.40
CA LEU A 337 -17.24 8.35 -9.20
C LEU A 337 -17.63 7.19 -8.27
N TYR A 338 -16.65 6.76 -7.46
CA TYR A 338 -16.87 5.70 -6.48
C TYR A 338 -17.50 6.26 -5.21
N GLY A 339 -18.53 5.57 -4.71
CA GLY A 339 -19.22 5.93 -3.47
C GLY A 339 -18.89 5.05 -2.27
N GLY A 340 -18.38 3.84 -2.53
CA GLY A 340 -18.03 2.87 -1.50
C GLY A 340 -17.59 1.55 -2.10
N MET A 341 -17.38 0.55 -1.24
CA MET A 341 -17.00 -0.79 -1.69
C MET A 341 -17.39 -1.86 -0.67
N ILE A 342 -17.46 -3.09 -1.14
CA ILE A 342 -17.50 -4.31 -0.31
C ILE A 342 -16.28 -5.15 -0.64
N ALA A 343 -15.58 -5.62 0.37
CA ALA A 343 -14.36 -6.38 0.16
C ALA A 343 -13.96 -7.21 1.37
N ASP A 344 -13.16 -8.24 1.14
CA ASP A 344 -12.30 -8.85 2.15
C ASP A 344 -10.95 -8.13 2.16
N PHE A 345 -10.77 -7.24 3.13
CA PHE A 345 -9.58 -6.40 3.25
C PHE A 345 -8.31 -7.16 3.64
N SER A 346 -8.38 -8.43 4.01
CA SER A 346 -7.21 -9.26 4.26
C SER A 346 -6.33 -9.43 3.01
N TYR A 347 -6.92 -9.26 1.82
CA TYR A 347 -6.21 -9.26 0.54
C TYR A 347 -5.65 -7.90 0.13
N TYR A 348 -5.81 -6.88 0.97
CA TYR A 348 -5.04 -5.64 0.85
C TYR A 348 -3.76 -5.79 1.67
N TRP A 349 -2.62 -5.87 1.00
CA TRP A 349 -1.35 -6.08 1.67
C TRP A 349 -0.58 -4.79 1.82
N ILE A 350 -0.01 -4.63 3.01
CA ILE A 350 0.86 -3.51 3.37
C ILE A 350 2.25 -4.08 3.61
N ALA A 351 3.20 -3.72 2.75
CA ALA A 351 4.61 -4.03 2.91
C ALA A 351 5.29 -2.88 3.66
N GLU A 352 5.87 -3.17 4.81
CA GLU A 352 6.53 -2.19 5.68
C GLU A 352 8.01 -2.56 5.82
N ALA A 353 8.89 -1.73 5.26
CA ALA A 353 10.34 -1.93 5.35
C ALA A 353 10.90 -1.22 6.60
N LEU A 354 10.41 -0.03 6.90
CA LEU A 354 10.75 0.73 8.09
C LEU A 354 9.46 1.14 8.81
N GLY A 355 9.33 0.74 10.09
CA GLY A 355 8.26 1.23 10.95
C GLY A 355 8.39 2.74 11.20
N LEU A 356 7.37 3.36 11.79
CA LEU A 356 7.44 4.78 12.10
C LEU A 356 8.51 5.06 13.16
N GLU A 357 9.59 5.70 12.75
CA GLU A 357 10.67 6.19 13.59
C GLU A 357 10.59 7.71 13.73
N ILE A 358 10.63 8.23 14.97
CA ILE A 358 10.67 9.66 15.22
C ILE A 358 11.98 10.01 15.95
N GLN A 359 12.83 10.76 15.26
CA GLN A 359 14.11 11.21 15.75
C GLN A 359 14.04 12.67 16.19
N ARG A 360 14.64 12.99 17.33
CA ARG A 360 14.82 14.36 17.82
C ARG A 360 16.11 14.96 17.31
N LEU A 361 16.04 16.13 16.69
CA LEU A 361 17.18 16.87 16.13
C LEU A 361 17.48 18.08 17.02
N ASN A 362 18.52 17.99 17.82
CA ASN A 362 18.87 19.06 18.79
C ASN A 362 19.73 20.16 18.18
N GLU A 363 20.57 19.82 17.18
CA GLU A 363 21.61 20.68 16.63
C GLU A 363 21.16 21.45 15.40
N LEU A 364 20.35 20.84 14.53
CA LEU A 364 19.97 21.39 13.22
C LEU A 364 19.32 22.79 13.29
N TYR A 365 18.69 23.13 14.40
CA TYR A 365 17.98 24.40 14.60
C TYR A 365 18.47 25.14 15.85
N ALA A 366 19.72 24.90 16.28
CA ALA A 366 20.31 25.52 17.46
C ALA A 366 20.40 27.05 17.33
N GLU A 367 20.70 27.55 16.13
CA GLU A 367 20.77 28.99 15.85
C GLU A 367 19.46 29.75 16.12
N THR A 368 18.32 29.08 15.94
CA THR A 368 16.99 29.67 16.13
C THR A 368 16.32 29.30 17.46
N ASP A 369 17.06 28.71 18.41
CA ASP A 369 16.56 28.18 19.69
C ASP A 369 15.33 27.27 19.52
N GLN A 370 15.39 26.37 18.51
CA GLN A 370 14.36 25.40 18.20
C GLN A 370 14.89 23.97 18.28
N ILE A 371 13.98 23.03 18.51
CA ILE A 371 14.24 21.58 18.43
C ILE A 371 13.45 21.04 17.27
N GLY A 372 14.10 20.25 16.41
CA GLY A 372 13.46 19.56 15.32
C GLY A 372 13.02 18.14 15.73
N PHE A 373 11.94 17.67 15.14
CA PHE A 373 11.53 16.27 15.14
C PHE A 373 11.36 15.84 13.71
N ILE A 374 11.95 14.71 13.33
CA ILE A 374 11.78 14.09 12.03
C ILE A 374 11.17 12.72 12.22
N GLY A 375 10.03 12.48 11.59
CA GLY A 375 9.43 11.16 11.47
C GLY A 375 9.78 10.57 10.11
N ARG A 376 10.10 9.30 10.07
CA ARG A 376 10.36 8.52 8.86
C ARG A 376 9.65 7.19 8.93
N GLN A 377 9.18 6.73 7.79
CA GLN A 377 8.57 5.42 7.62
C GLN A 377 8.72 5.01 6.17
N GLU A 378 8.87 3.73 5.89
CA GLU A 378 8.92 3.19 4.53
C GLU A 378 7.88 2.10 4.39
N LEU A 379 6.93 2.33 3.49
CA LEU A 379 5.83 1.40 3.26
C LEU A 379 5.31 1.50 1.82
N ASP A 380 4.70 0.43 1.38
CA ASP A 380 3.87 0.36 0.19
C ASP A 380 2.66 -0.53 0.47
N ALA A 381 1.60 -0.37 -0.30
CA ALA A 381 0.43 -1.22 -0.17
C ALA A 381 -0.34 -1.31 -1.48
N MET A 382 -0.94 -2.48 -1.71
CA MET A 382 -1.79 -2.71 -2.88
C MET A 382 -2.77 -3.86 -2.63
N PRO A 383 -3.89 -3.91 -3.35
CA PRO A 383 -4.73 -5.10 -3.42
C PRO A 383 -4.01 -6.19 -4.21
N VAL A 384 -3.82 -7.36 -3.58
CA VAL A 384 -3.10 -8.49 -4.21
C VAL A 384 -4.02 -9.40 -5.03
N LEU A 385 -5.31 -9.45 -4.70
CA LEU A 385 -6.31 -10.26 -5.40
C LEU A 385 -7.56 -9.42 -5.69
N GLU A 386 -7.81 -9.10 -6.94
CA GLU A 386 -8.92 -8.22 -7.33
C GLU A 386 -10.31 -8.82 -7.07
N GLU A 387 -10.43 -10.15 -7.11
CA GLU A 387 -11.70 -10.83 -6.90
C GLU A 387 -12.30 -10.63 -5.51
N ALA A 388 -11.46 -10.34 -4.52
CA ALA A 388 -11.89 -10.07 -3.15
C ALA A 388 -12.50 -8.67 -2.97
N PHE A 389 -12.51 -7.84 -4.02
CA PHE A 389 -12.95 -6.45 -3.97
C PHE A 389 -14.05 -6.18 -4.99
N VAL A 390 -15.08 -5.45 -4.57
CA VAL A 390 -16.13 -4.93 -5.44
C VAL A 390 -16.37 -3.47 -5.08
N ARG A 391 -16.19 -2.58 -6.05
CA ARG A 391 -16.41 -1.14 -5.88
C ARG A 391 -17.80 -0.74 -6.33
N VAL A 392 -18.43 0.15 -5.59
CA VAL A 392 -19.74 0.72 -5.93
C VAL A 392 -19.50 2.07 -6.59
N LYS A 393 -19.84 2.15 -7.86
CA LYS A 393 -19.68 3.34 -8.70
C LYS A 393 -21.03 4.03 -8.87
N CYS A 394 -21.07 5.35 -8.67
CA CYS A 394 -22.27 6.13 -8.96
C CYS A 394 -22.53 6.13 -10.47
N ALA A 395 -23.50 5.37 -10.90
CA ALA A 395 -24.00 5.28 -12.27
C ALA A 395 -25.39 4.62 -12.26
N ASN A 396 -26.17 4.87 -13.31
CA ASN A 396 -27.46 4.22 -13.53
C ASN A 396 -27.30 2.83 -14.13
#